data_623aa224ff002ed897788de149cf9022
#
_entry.id   623aa224ff002ed897788de149cf9022
#
_cell.length_a   1.000
_cell.length_b   1.000
_cell.length_c   1.000
_cell.angle_alpha   90.00
_cell.angle_beta   90.00
_cell.angle_gamma   90.00
#
_symmetry.space_group_name_H-M   'P 1'
#
loop_
_entity.id
_entity.type
_entity.pdbx_description
1 polymer ?
#
loop_
_entity_poly.entity_id
_entity_poly.type
_entity_poly.pdbx_seq_one_letter_code
_entity_poly.pdbx_strand_id
1 'polypeptide(L)'
;MRSHSDRDSWQPHGMAVIERLDFLGVPTQDPERSRVFYRDVLGLRPDEHAEWEQWAGDTCFGIWEPEKQGMPFVAQKGNPWPLRCDDVAEMRAVLEAKGVQFFGETFDTGVCHMAIFADPDGNELMLHRRYAPYE
;
A
#
# COMPACT_ATOMS: atom_id res chain seq x y z
N MET A 1 6.68 16.44 15.19
CA MET A 1 7.12 15.75 13.95
C MET A 1 8.51 16.24 13.59
N ARG A 2 9.42 15.33 13.29
CA ARG A 2 10.80 15.70 12.98
C ARG A 2 10.93 16.21 11.54
N SER A 3 11.83 17.15 11.35
CA SER A 3 12.20 17.64 10.03
C SER A 3 12.98 16.59 9.26
N HIS A 4 13.19 16.83 7.97
CA HIS A 4 13.99 15.93 7.14
C HIS A 4 15.45 15.84 7.66
N SER A 5 16.03 16.97 8.08
CA SER A 5 17.40 16.98 8.59
C SER A 5 17.51 16.20 9.92
N ASP A 6 16.49 16.23 10.75
CA ASP A 6 16.48 15.43 11.99
C ASP A 6 16.50 13.94 11.70
N ARG A 7 15.75 13.50 10.68
CA ARG A 7 15.75 12.10 10.27
C ARG A 7 17.12 11.68 9.73
N ASP A 8 17.74 12.55 8.95
CA ASP A 8 19.04 12.27 8.35
C ASP A 8 20.16 12.20 9.40
N SER A 9 20.01 12.95 10.49
CA SER A 9 21.02 13.01 11.54
C SER A 9 20.83 11.95 12.64
N TRP A 10 19.73 11.20 12.61
CA TRP A 10 19.47 10.19 13.64
C TRP A 10 20.47 9.04 13.54
N GLN A 11 20.98 8.62 14.70
CA GLN A 11 21.92 7.52 14.82
C GLN A 11 21.43 6.54 15.89
N PRO A 12 21.43 5.23 15.62
CA PRO A 12 21.02 4.26 16.63
C PRO A 12 22.08 4.12 17.73
N HIS A 13 21.63 3.75 18.93
CA HIS A 13 22.52 3.39 20.01
C HIS A 13 22.96 1.95 19.85
N GLY A 14 24.25 1.75 19.54
CA GLY A 14 24.80 0.43 19.32
C GLY A 14 24.46 -0.12 17.94
N MET A 15 24.34 -1.44 17.83
CA MET A 15 24.07 -2.10 16.56
C MET A 15 22.60 -1.97 16.17
N ALA A 16 22.35 -1.62 14.91
CA ALA A 16 21.00 -1.64 14.38
C ALA A 16 20.49 -3.07 14.29
N VAL A 17 19.33 -3.34 14.88
CA VAL A 17 18.73 -4.68 14.89
C VAL A 17 17.72 -4.82 13.76
N ILE A 18 16.92 -3.81 13.54
CA ILE A 18 15.90 -3.76 12.49
C ILE A 18 16.31 -2.69 11.48
N GLU A 19 16.34 -3.02 10.20
CA GLU A 19 16.82 -2.12 9.16
C GLU A 19 15.70 -1.39 8.43
N ARG A 20 14.60 -2.11 8.13
CA ARG A 20 13.49 -1.54 7.34
C ARG A 20 12.31 -2.51 7.34
N LEU A 21 11.20 -2.06 6.76
CA LEU A 21 10.11 -2.96 6.38
C LEU A 21 10.59 -3.74 5.16
N ASP A 22 10.69 -5.04 5.27
CA ASP A 22 11.27 -5.87 4.20
C ASP A 22 10.29 -6.09 3.05
N PHE A 23 9.07 -6.46 3.38
CA PHE A 23 7.99 -6.55 2.40
C PHE A 23 6.64 -6.48 3.11
N LEU A 24 5.60 -6.19 2.35
CA LEU A 24 4.23 -6.22 2.80
C LEU A 24 3.57 -7.46 2.22
N GLY A 25 3.10 -8.36 3.08
CA GLY A 25 2.41 -9.57 2.64
C GLY A 25 0.98 -9.26 2.23
N VAL A 26 0.62 -9.65 1.01
CA VAL A 26 -0.73 -9.46 0.46
C VAL A 26 -1.40 -10.82 0.41
N PRO A 27 -2.28 -11.15 1.38
CA PRO A 27 -2.95 -12.45 1.37
C PRO A 27 -4.00 -12.50 0.28
N THR A 28 -4.10 -13.65 -0.39
CA THR A 28 -5.06 -13.82 -1.48
C THR A 28 -5.62 -15.24 -1.50
N GLN A 29 -6.81 -15.37 -2.08
CA GLN A 29 -7.39 -16.67 -2.43
C GLN A 29 -7.26 -16.94 -3.93
N ASP A 30 -6.77 -15.96 -4.69
CA ASP A 30 -6.59 -16.07 -6.15
C ASP A 30 -5.40 -15.20 -6.54
N PRO A 31 -4.19 -15.78 -6.56
CA PRO A 31 -2.97 -14.97 -6.78
C PRO A 31 -2.93 -14.30 -8.16
N GLU A 32 -3.48 -14.92 -9.20
CA GLU A 32 -3.49 -14.30 -10.52
C GLU A 32 -4.38 -13.05 -10.55
N ARG A 33 -5.56 -13.13 -9.93
CA ARG A 33 -6.46 -11.97 -9.81
C ARG A 33 -5.80 -10.85 -9.00
N SER A 34 -5.12 -11.21 -7.92
CA SER A 34 -4.40 -10.25 -7.08
C SER A 34 -3.29 -9.57 -7.88
N ARG A 35 -2.49 -10.36 -8.62
CA ARG A 35 -1.39 -9.82 -9.42
C ARG A 35 -1.90 -8.84 -10.48
N VAL A 36 -2.97 -9.19 -11.18
CA VAL A 36 -3.57 -8.30 -12.19
C VAL A 36 -4.00 -6.97 -11.54
N PHE A 37 -4.59 -7.04 -10.36
CA PHE A 37 -5.03 -5.84 -9.67
C PHE A 37 -3.84 -4.92 -9.32
N TYR A 38 -2.83 -5.46 -8.66
CA TYR A 38 -1.70 -4.64 -8.21
C TYR A 38 -0.85 -4.14 -9.37
N ARG A 39 -0.63 -4.98 -10.37
CA ARG A 39 0.19 -4.62 -11.53
C ARG A 39 -0.56 -3.73 -12.53
N ASP A 40 -1.76 -4.16 -12.94
CA ASP A 40 -2.45 -3.52 -14.06
C ASP A 40 -3.43 -2.42 -13.63
N VAL A 41 -4.09 -2.59 -12.49
CA VAL A 41 -5.05 -1.58 -12.02
C VAL A 41 -4.33 -0.50 -11.22
N LEU A 42 -3.51 -0.88 -10.25
CA LEU A 42 -2.75 0.08 -9.44
C LEU A 42 -1.46 0.54 -10.10
N GLY A 43 -0.94 -0.21 -11.06
CA GLY A 43 0.26 0.17 -11.79
C GLY A 43 1.57 -0.03 -11.04
N LEU A 44 1.60 -0.96 -10.07
CA LEU A 44 2.85 -1.27 -9.38
C LEU A 44 3.83 -1.97 -10.31
N ARG A 45 5.11 -1.70 -10.11
CA ARG A 45 6.17 -2.25 -10.96
C ARG A 45 6.40 -3.72 -10.61
N PRO A 46 6.28 -4.66 -11.57
CA PRO A 46 6.56 -6.07 -11.28
C PRO A 46 8.05 -6.27 -10.99
N ASP A 47 8.35 -7.21 -10.07
CA ASP A 47 9.73 -7.60 -9.83
C ASP A 47 10.27 -8.33 -11.05
N GLU A 48 11.56 -8.20 -11.34
CA GLU A 48 12.17 -8.81 -12.51
C GLU A 48 12.27 -10.33 -12.41
N HIS A 49 12.36 -10.86 -11.18
CA HIS A 49 12.63 -12.28 -10.97
C HIS A 49 11.56 -13.01 -10.16
N ALA A 50 10.88 -12.30 -9.26
CA ALA A 50 9.89 -12.90 -8.37
C ALA A 50 8.49 -12.62 -8.92
N GLU A 51 7.86 -13.66 -9.41
CA GLU A 51 6.56 -13.59 -10.12
C GLU A 51 5.46 -12.94 -9.30
N TRP A 52 5.47 -13.14 -7.97
CA TRP A 52 4.39 -12.70 -7.10
C TRP A 52 4.72 -11.44 -6.31
N GLU A 53 5.76 -10.71 -6.73
CA GLU A 53 6.17 -9.48 -6.07
C GLU A 53 6.04 -8.29 -6.99
N GLN A 54 5.52 -7.20 -6.45
CA GLN A 54 5.39 -5.91 -7.13
C GLN A 54 5.89 -4.82 -6.20
N TRP A 55 6.35 -3.73 -6.78
CA TRP A 55 6.98 -2.63 -6.05
C TRP A 55 6.16 -1.35 -6.13
N ALA A 56 5.83 -0.81 -4.96
CA ALA A 56 5.33 0.55 -4.82
C ALA A 56 6.51 1.39 -4.30
N GLY A 57 7.21 2.05 -5.21
CA GLY A 57 8.46 2.71 -4.86
C GLY A 57 9.46 1.68 -4.31
N ASP A 58 9.90 1.87 -3.08
CA ASP A 58 10.87 0.98 -2.43
C ASP A 58 10.22 -0.10 -1.56
N THR A 59 8.90 -0.17 -1.53
CA THR A 59 8.18 -1.17 -0.75
C THR A 59 7.71 -2.32 -1.63
N CYS A 60 8.12 -3.53 -1.27
CA CYS A 60 7.72 -4.74 -1.97
C CYS A 60 6.37 -5.22 -1.46
N PHE A 61 5.44 -5.49 -2.38
CA PHE A 61 4.16 -6.13 -2.08
C PHE A 61 4.26 -7.57 -2.54
N GLY A 62 4.31 -8.50 -1.58
CA GLY A 62 4.43 -9.94 -1.86
C GLY A 62 3.08 -10.63 -1.76
N ILE A 63 2.58 -11.13 -2.89
CA ILE A 63 1.31 -11.87 -2.94
C ILE A 63 1.56 -13.30 -2.47
N TRP A 64 0.72 -13.79 -1.57
CA TRP A 64 0.85 -15.14 -1.06
C TRP A 64 -0.51 -15.74 -0.73
N GLU A 65 -0.58 -17.08 -0.73
CA GLU A 65 -1.80 -17.82 -0.45
C GLU A 65 -1.70 -18.49 0.94
N PRO A 66 -2.33 -17.89 1.98
CA PRO A 66 -2.30 -18.51 3.31
C PRO A 66 -2.81 -19.94 3.34
N GLU A 67 -3.88 -20.23 2.60
CA GLU A 67 -4.51 -21.54 2.58
C GLU A 67 -3.56 -22.64 2.07
N LYS A 68 -2.66 -22.29 1.15
CA LYS A 68 -1.64 -23.25 0.68
C LYS A 68 -0.54 -23.51 1.70
N GLN A 69 -0.46 -22.66 2.73
CA GLN A 69 0.48 -22.84 3.83
C GLN A 69 -0.19 -23.43 5.07
N GLY A 70 -1.42 -23.92 4.94
CA GLY A 70 -2.16 -24.48 6.05
C GLY A 70 -2.76 -23.48 7.01
N MET A 71 -2.87 -22.21 6.58
CA MET A 71 -3.42 -21.14 7.39
C MET A 71 -4.73 -20.65 6.79
N PRO A 72 -5.69 -20.20 7.64
CA PRO A 72 -6.92 -19.63 7.10
C PRO A 72 -6.63 -18.32 6.37
N PHE A 73 -7.40 -18.07 5.31
CA PHE A 73 -7.35 -16.76 4.67
C PHE A 73 -8.07 -15.74 5.54
N VAL A 74 -7.38 -14.63 5.82
CA VAL A 74 -7.97 -13.48 6.52
C VAL A 74 -7.53 -12.23 5.78
N ALA A 75 -8.49 -11.49 5.22
CA ALA A 75 -8.15 -10.23 4.57
C ALA A 75 -7.68 -9.20 5.60
N GLN A 76 -6.78 -8.32 5.18
CA GLN A 76 -6.38 -7.20 6.03
C GLN A 76 -7.52 -6.19 6.06
N LYS A 77 -8.01 -5.86 7.25
CA LYS A 77 -9.11 -4.91 7.42
C LYS A 77 -8.87 -4.04 8.64
N GLY A 78 -9.43 -2.82 8.60
CA GLY A 78 -9.37 -1.89 9.71
C GLY A 78 -8.11 -1.05 9.78
N ASN A 79 -7.14 -1.32 8.91
CA ASN A 79 -5.87 -0.61 8.91
C ASN A 79 -5.39 -0.45 7.46
N PRO A 80 -6.09 0.33 6.65
CA PRO A 80 -5.80 0.42 5.21
C PRO A 80 -4.35 0.79 4.92
N TRP A 81 -3.73 0.09 3.99
CA TRP A 81 -2.36 0.39 3.58
C TRP A 81 -2.35 1.69 2.78
N PRO A 82 -1.67 2.75 3.26
CA PRO A 82 -1.68 4.03 2.56
C PRO A 82 -0.72 4.04 1.38
N LEU A 83 -1.24 4.31 0.21
CA LEU A 83 -0.46 4.42 -1.03
C LEU A 83 -0.40 5.89 -1.42
N ARG A 84 0.79 6.43 -1.48
CA ARG A 84 0.99 7.82 -1.86
C ARG A 84 0.69 8.02 -3.34
N CYS A 85 -0.07 9.06 -3.64
CA CYS A 85 -0.28 9.53 -5.01
C CYS A 85 -0.22 11.05 -5.03
N ASP A 86 -0.10 11.62 -6.22
CA ASP A 86 0.08 13.06 -6.34
C ASP A 86 -1.21 13.83 -6.01
N ASP A 87 -2.34 13.33 -6.48
CA ASP A 87 -3.66 13.96 -6.28
C ASP A 87 -4.68 12.86 -6.00
N VAL A 88 -5.22 12.83 -4.78
CA VAL A 88 -6.13 11.76 -4.35
C VAL A 88 -7.44 11.78 -5.13
N ALA A 89 -8.04 12.96 -5.34
CA ALA A 89 -9.30 13.05 -6.07
C ALA A 89 -9.16 12.60 -7.51
N GLU A 90 -8.08 13.00 -8.17
CA GLU A 90 -7.81 12.62 -9.56
C GLU A 90 -7.54 11.12 -9.66
N MET A 91 -6.70 10.58 -8.78
CA MET A 91 -6.40 9.15 -8.79
C MET A 91 -7.63 8.30 -8.46
N ARG A 92 -8.47 8.76 -7.53
CA ARG A 92 -9.74 8.08 -7.25
C ARG A 92 -10.57 7.97 -8.52
N ALA A 93 -10.70 9.05 -9.27
CA ALA A 93 -11.48 9.04 -10.51
C ALA A 93 -10.89 8.05 -11.52
N VAL A 94 -9.56 7.99 -11.64
CA VAL A 94 -8.87 7.04 -12.52
C VAL A 94 -9.19 5.60 -12.12
N LEU A 95 -9.10 5.29 -10.83
CA LEU A 95 -9.36 3.93 -10.35
C LEU A 95 -10.84 3.56 -10.43
N GLU A 96 -11.73 4.50 -10.17
CA GLU A 96 -13.18 4.27 -10.33
C GLU A 96 -13.52 3.94 -11.79
N ALA A 97 -12.86 4.59 -12.73
CA ALA A 97 -13.04 4.31 -14.16
C ALA A 97 -12.57 2.89 -14.52
N LYS A 98 -11.69 2.31 -13.72
CA LYS A 98 -11.22 0.93 -13.88
C LYS A 98 -12.05 -0.08 -13.08
N GLY A 99 -13.12 0.37 -12.44
CA GLY A 99 -14.03 -0.50 -11.70
C GLY A 99 -13.74 -0.64 -10.21
N VAL A 100 -12.79 0.11 -9.67
CA VAL A 100 -12.50 0.07 -8.24
C VAL A 100 -13.60 0.80 -7.48
N GLN A 101 -14.11 0.17 -6.42
CA GLN A 101 -15.12 0.77 -5.56
C GLN A 101 -14.46 1.32 -4.30
N PHE A 102 -14.76 2.57 -3.99
CA PHE A 102 -14.25 3.24 -2.80
C PHE A 102 -15.30 3.21 -1.69
N PHE A 103 -14.84 3.18 -0.45
CA PHE A 103 -15.70 3.20 0.73
C PHE A 103 -15.83 4.64 1.22
N GLY A 104 -17.04 5.18 1.13
CA GLY A 104 -17.31 6.56 1.58
C GLY A 104 -16.69 7.61 0.67
N GLU A 105 -16.68 8.83 1.19
CA GLU A 105 -16.15 9.97 0.47
C GLU A 105 -14.65 10.13 0.69
N THR A 106 -13.99 10.79 -0.25
CA THR A 106 -12.63 11.28 -0.01
C THR A 106 -12.70 12.28 1.11
N PHE A 107 -11.81 12.17 2.10
CA PHE A 107 -11.86 13.08 3.23
C PHE A 107 -10.51 13.76 3.47
N ASP A 108 -10.60 14.88 4.18
CA ASP A 108 -9.49 15.76 4.47
C ASP A 108 -9.28 15.76 5.98
N THR A 109 -8.09 15.37 6.42
CA THR A 109 -7.75 15.33 7.85
C THR A 109 -7.30 16.68 8.39
N GLY A 110 -7.16 17.68 7.51
CA GLY A 110 -6.54 18.97 7.87
C GLY A 110 -5.08 19.05 7.49
N VAL A 111 -4.44 17.92 7.21
CA VAL A 111 -3.04 17.86 6.73
C VAL A 111 -2.88 16.89 5.56
N CYS A 112 -3.83 15.98 5.35
CA CYS A 112 -3.77 14.94 4.33
C CYS A 112 -5.13 14.74 3.66
N HIS A 113 -5.11 14.25 2.41
CA HIS A 113 -6.29 13.72 1.75
C HIS A 113 -6.21 12.20 1.74
N MET A 114 -7.36 11.53 1.93
CA MET A 114 -7.45 10.07 1.97
C MET A 114 -8.70 9.57 1.26
N ALA A 115 -8.59 8.45 0.56
CA ALA A 115 -9.73 7.75 -0.03
C ALA A 115 -9.49 6.24 0.10
N ILE A 116 -10.44 5.52 0.72
CA ILE A 116 -10.28 4.12 1.10
C ILE A 116 -10.95 3.21 0.09
N PHE A 117 -10.28 2.13 -0.28
CA PHE A 117 -10.79 1.10 -1.19
C PHE A 117 -10.26 -0.26 -0.76
N ALA A 118 -10.66 -1.31 -1.48
CA ALA A 118 -10.16 -2.65 -1.21
C ALA A 118 -9.67 -3.31 -2.50
N ASP A 119 -8.74 -4.26 -2.37
CA ASP A 119 -8.36 -5.12 -3.46
C ASP A 119 -9.43 -6.22 -3.67
N PRO A 120 -9.30 -7.09 -4.71
CA PRO A 120 -10.31 -8.10 -4.97
C PRO A 120 -10.53 -9.12 -3.85
N ASP A 121 -9.56 -9.29 -2.96
CA ASP A 121 -9.68 -10.20 -1.81
C ASP A 121 -10.25 -9.51 -0.56
N GLY A 122 -10.48 -8.20 -0.63
CA GLY A 122 -10.98 -7.44 0.50
C GLY A 122 -9.90 -6.83 1.38
N ASN A 123 -8.62 -6.91 0.99
CA ASN A 123 -7.57 -6.20 1.70
C ASN A 123 -7.77 -4.69 1.51
N GLU A 124 -7.75 -3.95 2.61
CA GLU A 124 -8.05 -2.52 2.57
C GLU A 124 -6.81 -1.69 2.30
N LEU A 125 -6.96 -0.75 1.39
CA LEU A 125 -5.92 0.20 1.00
C LEU A 125 -6.52 1.60 1.02
N MET A 126 -5.66 2.61 0.95
CA MET A 126 -6.12 3.98 0.76
C MET A 126 -5.18 4.73 -0.18
N LEU A 127 -5.73 5.63 -0.95
CA LEU A 127 -4.95 6.68 -1.59
C LEU A 127 -4.66 7.72 -0.54
N HIS A 128 -3.44 8.24 -0.53
CA HIS A 128 -3.00 9.16 0.50
C HIS A 128 -2.10 10.24 -0.08
N ARG A 129 -2.32 11.48 0.35
CA ARG A 129 -1.41 12.58 0.05
C ARG A 129 -1.40 13.56 1.20
N ARG A 130 -0.21 13.73 1.78
CA ARG A 130 0.00 14.80 2.73
C ARG A 130 0.25 16.08 1.94
N TYR A 131 -0.57 17.10 2.14
CA TYR A 131 -0.41 18.38 1.48
C TYR A 131 0.22 19.43 2.39
N ALA A 132 0.15 19.23 3.71
CA ALA A 132 0.74 20.16 4.66
C ALA A 132 2.22 19.83 4.85
N PRO A 133 3.11 20.83 4.98
CA PRO A 133 4.52 20.56 5.20
C PRO A 133 4.78 19.92 6.55
N TYR A 134 5.87 19.18 6.63
CA TYR A 134 6.37 18.66 7.91
C TYR A 134 7.02 19.82 8.66
N GLU A 135 6.78 19.88 9.96
CA GLU A 135 7.33 20.92 10.83
C GLU A 135 8.60 20.43 11.53
#